data_a09f89262d990cde83abb32b71489d93
#
_entry.id   a09f89262d990cde83abb32b71489d93
#
_cell.length_a   1.000
_cell.length_b   1.000
_cell.length_c   1.000
_cell.angle_alpha   90.00
_cell.angle_beta   90.00
_cell.angle_gamma   90.00
#
_symmetry.space_group_name_H-M   'P 1'
#
loop_
_entity.id
_entity.type
_entity.pdbx_description
1 polymer ?
#
loop_
_entity_poly.entity_id
_entity_poly.type
_entity_poly.pdbx_seq_one_letter_code
_entity_poly.pdbx_strand_id
1 'polypeptide(L)'
;TTFQNCIAGAGLNPYVFQMANIREQCSWVHSDHELATAKALDQTAIAVAVATKGKPLTRSEMPLTKRALVLGGGIAGIQAALDIADAGYQVALVERQPSIGGRMAQFDKTFPTRDCSACILTPKMVDAAKHPNITLHTWSEVENVSGYVGNFEVTIRKRARSVRLDKCTGCGVCEEKCPTKVPSEFDAGMRQRKAIFRPFPQAVPNVPVIDRENCRYFRSLSAAETASDGKPAKGKCGVCAKVCPAEAVDYDQGDELLTEKFGAIVVATGCDLYDPSRMTEYGGGKFADVITGEQFERLVNVGGPTEGHIVRLSNHEEPKTVVFIQCVGSRDDTKGYPYCSKVCCMYTAKHATLVKEKLPDAEVYVFYMDIRAAGKNYEEFVRRAQEELGVKYLRGRVSRIYPEGDKLRVKGADSLAGIPVEIDADLVVLATALKSRADVADVARMLSIQTDQYGFFSEAHPKLRPVENLFAGIYLAGACQYPRDIPDTVAAASGAAAKVCGLFSRDSILSEPLIAEVNQARCSGCLTCKEICPFDAIEAQVITDRMTREERTVAKVNEAVCQGCGGCVAACRSAALNLRGYADEQILAGMEALCRP
;
A
#
# COMPACT_ATOMS: atom_id res chain seq x y z
N THR A 1 15.23 27.36 -4.29
CA THR A 1 15.94 26.24 -4.92
C THR A 1 16.64 26.63 -6.21
N THR A 2 15.98 27.12 -7.29
CA THR A 2 16.68 27.57 -8.52
C THR A 2 17.65 28.72 -8.23
N PHE A 3 17.21 29.73 -7.52
CA PHE A 3 18.04 30.85 -7.13
C PHE A 3 19.12 30.46 -6.13
N GLN A 4 18.82 29.58 -5.18
CA GLN A 4 19.83 29.04 -4.26
C GLN A 4 20.93 28.28 -4.99
N ASN A 5 20.57 27.48 -6.01
CA ASN A 5 21.54 26.78 -6.85
C ASN A 5 22.39 27.75 -7.68
N CYS A 6 21.79 28.84 -8.18
CA CYS A 6 22.52 29.91 -8.90
C CYS A 6 23.54 30.59 -7.99
N ILE A 7 23.13 30.96 -6.77
CA ILE A 7 23.99 31.58 -5.76
C ILE A 7 25.13 30.63 -5.36
N ALA A 8 24.83 29.35 -5.15
CA ALA A 8 25.83 28.34 -4.87
C ALA A 8 26.83 28.17 -6.03
N GLY A 9 26.35 28.21 -7.28
CA GLY A 9 27.19 28.20 -8.48
C GLY A 9 28.12 29.40 -8.59
N ALA A 10 27.75 30.53 -8.00
CA ALA A 10 28.58 31.73 -7.88
C ALA A 10 29.53 31.71 -6.66
N GLY A 11 29.62 30.60 -5.93
CA GLY A 11 30.50 30.44 -4.77
C GLY A 11 29.99 31.07 -3.47
N LEU A 12 28.71 31.49 -3.44
CA LEU A 12 28.10 32.07 -2.24
C LEU A 12 27.27 31.03 -1.50
N ASN A 13 27.07 31.23 -0.19
CA ASN A 13 26.22 30.32 0.59
C ASN A 13 24.75 30.46 0.20
N PRO A 14 24.05 29.38 -0.22
CA PRO A 14 22.66 29.45 -0.71
C PRO A 14 21.62 29.83 0.37
N TYR A 15 21.97 29.75 1.64
CA TYR A 15 21.08 30.04 2.76
C TYR A 15 21.07 31.48 3.23
N VAL A 16 21.96 32.34 2.67
CA VAL A 16 21.85 33.78 2.87
C VAL A 16 20.90 34.47 1.88
N PHE A 17 20.32 33.69 0.97
CA PHE A 17 19.35 34.19 -0.01
C PHE A 17 18.04 34.59 0.67
N GLN A 18 17.59 35.82 0.37
CA GLN A 18 16.26 36.31 0.76
C GLN A 18 15.46 36.68 -0.49
N MET A 19 14.15 36.50 -0.44
CA MET A 19 13.26 36.77 -1.56
C MET A 19 12.24 37.84 -1.21
N ALA A 20 12.19 38.92 -1.97
CA ALA A 20 11.11 39.89 -1.94
C ALA A 20 10.05 39.52 -3.00
N ASN A 21 8.86 39.10 -2.59
CA ASN A 21 7.80 38.72 -3.52
C ASN A 21 6.98 39.92 -3.96
N ILE A 22 7.55 40.71 -4.88
CA ILE A 22 6.93 41.93 -5.42
C ILE A 22 5.83 41.64 -6.48
N ARG A 23 5.65 40.40 -6.91
CA ARG A 23 4.60 40.00 -7.86
C ARG A 23 3.31 39.64 -7.15
N GLU A 24 3.30 38.57 -6.40
CA GLU A 24 2.08 38.02 -5.78
C GLU A 24 1.60 38.85 -4.58
N GLN A 25 2.54 39.44 -3.83
CA GLN A 25 2.24 40.25 -2.64
C GLN A 25 2.14 41.76 -2.90
N CYS A 26 2.47 42.21 -4.12
CA CYS A 26 2.38 43.63 -4.51
C CYS A 26 1.54 43.81 -5.77
N SER A 27 2.09 43.54 -6.95
CA SER A 27 1.42 43.89 -8.23
C SER A 27 0.12 43.13 -8.49
N TRP A 28 -0.05 41.92 -7.95
CA TRP A 28 -1.29 41.16 -8.14
C TRP A 28 -2.43 41.53 -7.18
N VAL A 29 -2.08 42.11 -6.02
CA VAL A 29 -3.07 42.42 -4.97
C VAL A 29 -3.39 43.91 -4.85
N HIS A 30 -2.72 44.78 -5.63
CA HIS A 30 -2.96 46.20 -5.68
C HIS A 30 -3.32 46.63 -7.10
N SER A 31 -4.47 47.32 -7.25
CA SER A 31 -4.86 47.99 -8.49
C SER A 31 -4.22 49.37 -8.63
N ASP A 32 -3.81 49.99 -7.54
CA ASP A 32 -3.12 51.26 -7.50
C ASP A 32 -1.61 51.06 -7.63
N HIS A 33 -1.00 51.69 -8.64
CA HIS A 33 0.43 51.55 -8.94
C HIS A 33 1.35 52.21 -7.92
N GLU A 34 0.90 53.32 -7.30
CA GLU A 34 1.71 54.02 -6.31
C GLU A 34 1.77 53.20 -5.01
N LEU A 35 0.63 52.67 -4.54
CA LEU A 35 0.58 51.81 -3.39
C LEU A 35 1.36 50.50 -3.62
N ALA A 36 1.25 49.90 -4.82
CA ALA A 36 2.01 48.73 -5.18
C ALA A 36 3.53 48.99 -5.16
N THR A 37 3.95 50.15 -5.67
CA THR A 37 5.38 50.55 -5.71
C THR A 37 5.89 50.80 -4.29
N ALA A 38 5.19 51.53 -3.46
CA ALA A 38 5.56 51.77 -2.06
C ALA A 38 5.74 50.43 -1.31
N LYS A 39 4.78 49.53 -1.43
CA LYS A 39 4.89 48.19 -0.81
C LYS A 39 6.04 47.34 -1.37
N ALA A 40 6.38 47.47 -2.66
CA ALA A 40 7.49 46.75 -3.26
C ALA A 40 8.84 47.27 -2.72
N LEU A 41 8.94 48.60 -2.49
CA LEU A 41 10.11 49.19 -1.84
C LEU A 41 10.29 48.72 -0.40
N ASP A 42 9.18 48.70 0.37
CA ASP A 42 9.19 48.19 1.76
C ASP A 42 9.62 46.72 1.82
N GLN A 43 9.05 45.88 0.98
CA GLN A 43 9.40 44.46 0.94
C GLN A 43 10.86 44.24 0.54
N THR A 44 11.38 45.05 -0.38
CA THR A 44 12.78 44.97 -0.80
C THR A 44 13.69 45.41 0.33
N ALA A 45 13.37 46.53 1.01
CA ALA A 45 14.12 47.03 2.16
C ALA A 45 14.17 46.00 3.31
N ILE A 46 13.02 45.39 3.62
CA ILE A 46 12.90 44.29 4.61
C ILE A 46 13.81 43.13 4.20
N ALA A 47 13.73 42.65 2.96
CA ALA A 47 14.50 41.51 2.49
C ALA A 47 16.04 41.80 2.56
N VAL A 48 16.45 43.01 2.21
CA VAL A 48 17.86 43.45 2.34
C VAL A 48 18.28 43.47 3.80
N ALA A 49 17.48 44.07 4.68
CA ALA A 49 17.79 44.13 6.11
C ALA A 49 17.93 42.75 6.74
N VAL A 50 17.01 41.83 6.43
CA VAL A 50 17.06 40.44 6.87
C VAL A 50 18.29 39.72 6.32
N ALA A 51 18.64 39.94 5.03
CA ALA A 51 19.82 39.35 4.41
C ALA A 51 21.12 39.76 5.08
N THR A 52 21.24 41.05 5.51
CA THR A 52 22.45 41.54 6.21
C THR A 52 22.72 40.85 7.54
N LYS A 53 21.67 40.25 8.16
CA LYS A 53 21.75 39.46 9.40
C LYS A 53 21.82 37.98 9.15
N GLY A 54 21.71 37.54 7.89
CA GLY A 54 21.80 36.15 7.50
C GLY A 54 23.15 35.54 7.85
N LYS A 55 23.14 34.34 8.42
CA LYS A 55 24.36 33.56 8.70
C LYS A 55 24.48 32.43 7.68
N PRO A 56 25.68 32.16 7.14
CA PRO A 56 25.90 30.99 6.30
C PRO A 56 25.54 29.72 7.06
N LEU A 57 24.76 28.86 6.42
CA LEU A 57 24.40 27.56 6.97
C LEU A 57 25.06 26.44 6.17
N THR A 58 25.49 25.40 6.87
CA THR A 58 26.12 24.23 6.26
C THR A 58 25.19 23.03 6.39
N ARG A 59 25.02 22.26 5.30
CA ARG A 59 24.31 20.99 5.32
C ARG A 59 25.14 19.95 6.05
N SER A 60 24.53 19.22 6.97
CA SER A 60 25.16 18.07 7.62
C SER A 60 25.03 16.85 6.74
N GLU A 61 26.08 16.06 6.65
CA GLU A 61 26.03 14.75 6.00
C GLU A 61 25.53 13.70 6.97
N MET A 62 24.57 12.90 6.52
CA MET A 62 24.00 11.81 7.28
C MET A 62 24.32 10.48 6.61
N PRO A 63 24.67 9.44 7.36
CA PRO A 63 24.93 8.12 6.80
C PRO A 63 23.65 7.57 6.14
N LEU A 64 23.83 6.70 5.14
CA LEU A 64 22.76 6.10 4.38
C LEU A 64 22.85 4.57 4.47
N THR A 65 21.84 3.94 5.03
CA THR A 65 21.67 2.49 5.01
C THR A 65 21.21 2.04 3.63
N LYS A 66 22.09 1.39 2.84
CA LYS A 66 21.78 0.95 1.46
C LYS A 66 20.99 -0.36 1.46
N ARG A 67 19.87 -0.41 2.18
CA ARG A 67 18.95 -1.53 2.28
C ARG A 67 17.51 -1.03 2.23
N ALA A 68 16.67 -1.64 1.41
CA ALA A 68 15.26 -1.28 1.25
C ALA A 68 14.34 -2.24 2.00
N LEU A 69 13.26 -1.69 2.57
CA LEU A 69 12.09 -2.46 2.99
C LEU A 69 11.03 -2.39 1.88
N VAL A 70 10.50 -3.53 1.47
CA VAL A 70 9.32 -3.62 0.60
C VAL A 70 8.18 -4.23 1.39
N LEU A 71 7.11 -3.47 1.59
CA LEU A 71 5.93 -3.85 2.38
C LEU A 71 4.82 -4.34 1.45
N GLY A 72 4.62 -5.66 1.42
CA GLY A 72 3.65 -6.37 0.59
C GLY A 72 4.29 -7.18 -0.54
N GLY A 73 4.00 -8.48 -0.58
CA GLY A 73 4.56 -9.47 -1.52
C GLY A 73 3.65 -9.76 -2.72
N GLY A 74 2.79 -8.80 -3.14
CA GLY A 74 2.08 -8.86 -4.42
C GLY A 74 3.01 -8.54 -5.60
N ILE A 75 2.47 -8.54 -6.84
CA ILE A 75 3.27 -8.28 -8.05
C ILE A 75 4.04 -6.95 -8.00
N ALA A 76 3.47 -5.91 -7.37
CA ALA A 76 4.15 -4.63 -7.17
C ALA A 76 5.39 -4.78 -6.29
N GLY A 77 5.25 -5.42 -5.13
CA GLY A 77 6.36 -5.61 -4.20
C GLY A 77 7.41 -6.57 -4.73
N ILE A 78 7.01 -7.65 -5.40
CA ILE A 78 7.93 -8.59 -6.06
C ILE A 78 8.77 -7.86 -7.12
N GLN A 79 8.13 -7.06 -8.00
CA GLN A 79 8.84 -6.32 -9.04
C GLN A 79 9.79 -5.28 -8.43
N ALA A 80 9.31 -4.48 -7.47
CA ALA A 80 10.16 -3.48 -6.81
C ALA A 80 11.37 -4.13 -6.10
N ALA A 81 11.14 -5.28 -5.42
CA ALA A 81 12.21 -5.99 -4.73
C ALA A 81 13.26 -6.53 -5.70
N LEU A 82 12.83 -7.11 -6.83
CA LEU A 82 13.75 -7.61 -7.87
C LEU A 82 14.54 -6.46 -8.50
N ASP A 83 13.90 -5.38 -8.93
CA ASP A 83 14.58 -4.24 -9.57
C ASP A 83 15.62 -3.60 -8.65
N ILE A 84 15.34 -3.48 -7.34
CA ILE A 84 16.29 -2.95 -6.36
C ILE A 84 17.45 -3.94 -6.12
N ALA A 85 17.13 -5.22 -6.02
CA ALA A 85 18.10 -6.28 -5.75
C ALA A 85 19.04 -6.53 -6.93
N ASP A 86 18.52 -6.48 -8.17
CA ASP A 86 19.29 -6.56 -9.43
C ASP A 86 20.25 -5.37 -9.58
N ALA A 87 19.87 -4.20 -9.04
CA ALA A 87 20.77 -3.03 -8.95
C ALA A 87 21.88 -3.20 -7.88
N GLY A 88 21.93 -4.33 -7.17
CA GLY A 88 22.97 -4.67 -6.19
C GLY A 88 22.66 -4.28 -4.73
N TYR A 89 21.45 -3.80 -4.41
CA TYR A 89 21.10 -3.39 -3.07
C TYR A 89 20.33 -4.47 -2.31
N GLN A 90 20.52 -4.49 -0.98
CA GLN A 90 19.81 -5.43 -0.10
C GLN A 90 18.34 -5.03 0.07
N VAL A 91 17.45 -6.02 0.06
CA VAL A 91 16.00 -5.83 0.21
C VAL A 91 15.45 -6.79 1.27
N ALA A 92 14.60 -6.30 2.16
CA ALA A 92 13.69 -7.13 2.94
C ALA A 92 12.28 -7.02 2.35
N LEU A 93 11.73 -8.14 1.86
CA LEU A 93 10.36 -8.23 1.35
C LEU A 93 9.47 -8.84 2.44
N VAL A 94 8.55 -8.03 2.99
CA VAL A 94 7.65 -8.44 4.08
C VAL A 94 6.25 -8.68 3.54
N GLU A 95 5.73 -9.90 3.74
CA GLU A 95 4.39 -10.30 3.33
C GLU A 95 3.62 -10.93 4.50
N ARG A 96 2.42 -10.45 4.76
CA ARG A 96 1.59 -10.95 5.86
C ARG A 96 0.93 -12.30 5.59
N GLN A 97 0.75 -12.66 4.31
CA GLN A 97 0.24 -13.95 3.91
C GLN A 97 1.32 -15.04 4.00
N PRO A 98 0.94 -16.31 4.05
CA PRO A 98 1.89 -17.43 4.08
C PRO A 98 2.80 -17.52 2.84
N SER A 99 2.39 -16.91 1.74
CA SER A 99 3.08 -16.88 0.44
C SER A 99 3.04 -15.49 -0.16
N ILE A 100 4.05 -15.15 -0.95
CA ILE A 100 4.01 -14.03 -1.88
C ILE A 100 3.14 -14.38 -3.10
N GLY A 101 2.83 -13.38 -3.96
CA GLY A 101 2.02 -13.51 -5.17
C GLY A 101 0.80 -12.59 -5.19
N GLY A 102 0.24 -12.28 -4.02
CA GLY A 102 -0.91 -11.39 -3.87
C GLY A 102 -2.13 -11.82 -4.69
N ARG A 103 -2.94 -10.85 -5.14
CA ARG A 103 -4.15 -11.13 -5.92
C ARG A 103 -3.88 -11.73 -7.29
N MET A 104 -2.72 -11.43 -7.89
CA MET A 104 -2.37 -11.98 -9.20
C MET A 104 -2.27 -13.51 -9.18
N ALA A 105 -1.92 -14.12 -8.04
CA ALA A 105 -1.90 -15.57 -7.87
C ALA A 105 -3.30 -16.22 -7.95
N GLN A 106 -4.38 -15.44 -7.75
CA GLN A 106 -5.75 -15.91 -7.81
C GLN A 106 -6.34 -15.89 -9.23
N PHE A 107 -5.71 -15.17 -10.17
CA PHE A 107 -6.20 -15.01 -11.52
C PHE A 107 -5.87 -16.22 -12.41
N ASP A 108 -6.72 -16.48 -13.40
CA ASP A 108 -6.45 -17.46 -14.45
C ASP A 108 -5.61 -16.86 -15.57
N LYS A 109 -6.14 -15.84 -16.25
CA LYS A 109 -5.53 -15.11 -17.34
C LYS A 109 -5.36 -13.64 -17.02
N THR A 110 -4.42 -12.98 -17.69
CA THR A 110 -4.27 -11.52 -17.65
C THR A 110 -4.75 -10.90 -18.97
N PHE A 111 -5.25 -9.68 -18.94
CA PHE A 111 -5.60 -8.92 -20.13
C PHE A 111 -4.47 -7.94 -20.51
N PRO A 112 -4.35 -7.52 -21.77
CA PRO A 112 -5.13 -7.89 -22.95
C PRO A 112 -4.61 -9.15 -23.65
N THR A 113 -3.43 -9.64 -23.30
CA THR A 113 -2.71 -10.71 -23.97
C THR A 113 -3.24 -12.10 -23.66
N ARG A 114 -3.97 -12.27 -22.58
CA ARG A 114 -4.49 -13.53 -22.04
C ARG A 114 -3.42 -14.53 -21.64
N ASP A 115 -2.29 -14.03 -21.20
CA ASP A 115 -1.24 -14.89 -20.63
C ASP A 115 -1.75 -15.57 -19.35
N CYS A 116 -1.29 -16.78 -19.12
CA CYS A 116 -1.54 -17.51 -17.88
C CYS A 116 -0.90 -16.74 -16.70
N SER A 117 -1.70 -16.33 -15.75
CA SER A 117 -1.24 -15.53 -14.61
C SER A 117 -0.18 -16.26 -13.77
N ALA A 118 -0.42 -17.54 -13.46
CA ALA A 118 0.54 -18.36 -12.72
C ALA A 118 1.85 -18.55 -13.49
N CYS A 119 1.80 -18.67 -14.84
CA CYS A 119 2.97 -18.91 -15.68
C CYS A 119 3.94 -17.72 -15.71
N ILE A 120 3.41 -16.49 -15.61
CA ILE A 120 4.23 -15.26 -15.59
C ILE A 120 4.60 -14.81 -14.18
N LEU A 121 3.77 -15.13 -13.18
CA LEU A 121 4.00 -14.75 -11.79
C LEU A 121 4.96 -15.69 -11.06
N THR A 122 4.79 -17.01 -11.23
CA THR A 122 5.57 -18.02 -10.48
C THR A 122 7.08 -17.87 -10.66
N PRO A 123 7.62 -17.66 -11.89
CA PRO A 123 9.05 -17.40 -12.06
C PRO A 123 9.53 -16.21 -11.22
N LYS A 124 8.82 -15.09 -11.27
CA LYS A 124 9.17 -13.89 -10.46
C LYS A 124 9.13 -14.14 -8.95
N MET A 125 8.17 -14.95 -8.47
CA MET A 125 8.11 -15.36 -7.06
C MET A 125 9.34 -16.20 -6.68
N VAL A 126 9.75 -17.14 -7.55
CA VAL A 126 10.91 -17.99 -7.33
C VAL A 126 12.20 -17.16 -7.40
N ASP A 127 12.31 -16.25 -8.34
CA ASP A 127 13.46 -15.36 -8.49
C ASP A 127 13.60 -14.50 -7.23
N ALA A 128 12.52 -13.88 -6.75
CA ALA A 128 12.52 -13.10 -5.52
C ALA A 128 12.93 -13.92 -4.27
N ALA A 129 12.51 -15.19 -4.19
CA ALA A 129 12.85 -16.06 -3.07
C ALA A 129 14.29 -16.59 -3.11
N LYS A 130 14.90 -16.66 -4.29
CA LYS A 130 16.27 -17.18 -4.49
C LYS A 130 17.30 -16.08 -4.66
N HIS A 131 16.88 -14.84 -4.84
CA HIS A 131 17.80 -13.73 -5.09
C HIS A 131 18.71 -13.50 -3.87
N PRO A 132 20.05 -13.44 -4.04
CA PRO A 132 21.00 -13.32 -2.92
C PRO A 132 20.83 -12.03 -2.12
N ASN A 133 20.30 -10.97 -2.74
CA ASN A 133 20.07 -9.66 -2.11
C ASN A 133 18.64 -9.50 -1.55
N ILE A 134 17.76 -10.51 -1.63
CA ILE A 134 16.40 -10.42 -1.09
C ILE A 134 16.27 -11.34 0.13
N THR A 135 15.91 -10.76 1.26
CA THR A 135 15.45 -11.50 2.44
C THR A 135 13.93 -11.53 2.45
N LEU A 136 13.35 -12.72 2.30
CA LEU A 136 11.90 -12.89 2.25
C LEU A 136 11.33 -13.19 3.64
N HIS A 137 10.43 -12.34 4.13
CA HIS A 137 9.67 -12.51 5.36
C HIS A 137 8.19 -12.71 5.03
N THR A 138 7.75 -13.96 4.88
CA THR A 138 6.32 -14.30 4.74
C THR A 138 5.70 -14.65 6.08
N TRP A 139 4.39 -14.54 6.20
CA TRP A 139 3.65 -14.67 7.45
C TRP A 139 4.16 -13.69 8.52
N SER A 140 4.50 -12.47 8.06
CA SER A 140 5.18 -11.44 8.85
C SER A 140 4.54 -10.09 8.64
N GLU A 141 4.56 -9.24 9.66
CA GLU A 141 3.96 -7.91 9.66
C GLU A 141 4.95 -6.90 10.22
N VAL A 142 4.91 -5.67 9.71
CA VAL A 142 5.63 -4.54 10.32
C VAL A 142 4.77 -4.01 11.46
N GLU A 143 5.34 -3.91 12.66
CA GLU A 143 4.67 -3.42 13.86
C GLU A 143 4.99 -1.96 14.17
N ASN A 144 6.23 -1.56 13.91
CA ASN A 144 6.67 -0.20 14.20
C ASN A 144 7.72 0.26 13.19
N VAL A 145 7.65 1.54 12.88
CA VAL A 145 8.65 2.25 12.05
C VAL A 145 9.00 3.55 12.75
N SER A 146 10.28 3.78 12.93
CA SER A 146 10.84 5.03 13.48
C SER A 146 12.03 5.48 12.64
N GLY A 147 12.59 6.64 12.96
CA GLY A 147 13.74 7.16 12.24
C GLY A 147 13.36 8.07 11.06
N TYR A 148 14.22 8.12 10.05
CA TYR A 148 14.14 9.10 8.96
C TYR A 148 14.73 8.54 7.67
N VAL A 149 14.56 9.24 6.56
CA VAL A 149 15.11 8.84 5.26
C VAL A 149 16.60 8.52 5.37
N GLY A 150 16.97 7.35 4.87
CA GLY A 150 18.32 6.82 4.97
C GLY A 150 18.59 5.97 6.22
N ASN A 151 17.78 6.10 7.28
CA ASN A 151 17.96 5.39 8.56
C ASN A 151 16.65 5.14 9.29
N PHE A 152 15.72 4.45 8.64
CA PHE A 152 14.52 3.92 9.29
C PHE A 152 14.89 2.73 10.16
N GLU A 153 14.35 2.67 11.36
CA GLU A 153 14.39 1.50 12.23
C GLU A 153 13.01 0.84 12.23
N VAL A 154 12.95 -0.42 11.83
CA VAL A 154 11.70 -1.13 11.59
C VAL A 154 11.64 -2.40 12.42
N THR A 155 10.58 -2.57 13.19
CA THR A 155 10.27 -3.80 13.90
C THR A 155 9.33 -4.66 13.08
N ILE A 156 9.79 -5.87 12.75
CA ILE A 156 9.05 -6.86 11.98
C ILE A 156 8.67 -8.00 12.91
N ARG A 157 7.37 -8.29 13.04
CA ARG A 157 6.87 -9.48 13.73
C ARG A 157 6.74 -10.63 12.73
N LYS A 158 7.51 -11.69 12.92
CA LYS A 158 7.31 -12.98 12.25
C LYS A 158 6.33 -13.80 13.08
N ARG A 159 5.16 -14.01 12.53
CA ARG A 159 4.13 -14.84 13.17
C ARG A 159 4.55 -16.30 13.16
N ALA A 160 4.26 -17.01 14.22
CA ALA A 160 4.55 -18.42 14.33
C ALA A 160 3.77 -19.23 13.28
N ARG A 161 4.49 -19.83 12.34
CA ARG A 161 3.91 -20.72 11.30
C ARG A 161 3.44 -22.05 11.91
N SER A 162 4.00 -22.43 13.05
CA SER A 162 3.90 -23.77 13.67
C SER A 162 4.38 -24.90 12.75
N VAL A 163 5.13 -24.56 11.71
CA VAL A 163 5.84 -25.45 10.79
C VAL A 163 7.20 -24.84 10.48
N ARG A 164 8.26 -25.56 10.75
CA ARG A 164 9.64 -25.11 10.57
C ARG A 164 10.03 -25.05 9.11
N LEU A 165 10.46 -23.87 8.65
CA LEU A 165 10.87 -23.62 7.26
C LEU A 165 12.09 -24.43 6.85
N ASP A 166 13.04 -24.61 7.76
CA ASP A 166 14.31 -25.30 7.57
C ASP A 166 14.17 -26.83 7.47
N LYS A 167 13.07 -27.40 7.98
CA LYS A 167 12.82 -28.84 7.99
C LYS A 167 11.76 -29.30 6.96
N CYS A 168 10.79 -28.44 6.66
CA CYS A 168 9.65 -28.82 5.84
C CYS A 168 10.04 -29.07 4.39
N THR A 169 9.71 -30.24 3.86
CA THR A 169 9.93 -30.61 2.45
C THR A 169 8.79 -30.23 1.51
N GLY A 170 7.69 -29.66 2.01
CA GLY A 170 6.51 -29.29 1.22
C GLY A 170 5.68 -30.49 0.71
N CYS A 171 5.82 -31.68 1.27
CA CYS A 171 5.17 -32.92 0.79
C CYS A 171 3.63 -32.94 0.86
N GLY A 172 2.99 -32.09 1.68
CA GLY A 172 1.53 -31.95 1.75
C GLY A 172 0.79 -32.99 2.61
N VAL A 173 1.46 -34.03 3.13
CA VAL A 173 0.80 -35.10 3.92
C VAL A 173 0.05 -34.55 5.11
N CYS A 174 0.58 -33.54 5.79
CA CYS A 174 -0.06 -32.89 6.93
C CYS A 174 -1.36 -32.18 6.56
N GLU A 175 -1.44 -31.59 5.38
CA GLU A 175 -2.65 -30.94 4.86
C GLU A 175 -3.71 -31.98 4.52
N GLU A 176 -3.32 -33.05 3.83
CA GLU A 176 -4.24 -34.14 3.47
C GLU A 176 -4.91 -34.76 4.71
N LYS A 177 -4.11 -35.09 5.75
CA LYS A 177 -4.59 -35.79 6.95
C LYS A 177 -5.23 -34.89 8.00
N CYS A 178 -5.19 -33.56 7.84
CA CYS A 178 -5.83 -32.65 8.80
C CYS A 178 -7.36 -32.81 8.82
N PRO A 179 -7.98 -33.05 10.00
CA PRO A 179 -9.42 -33.27 10.08
C PRO A 179 -10.25 -31.98 10.03
N THR A 180 -9.63 -30.83 10.26
CA THR A 180 -10.34 -29.54 10.30
C THR A 180 -10.43 -28.92 8.92
N LYS A 181 -11.65 -28.52 8.54
CA LYS A 181 -11.94 -27.80 7.28
C LYS A 181 -12.47 -26.42 7.61
N VAL A 182 -12.03 -25.41 6.86
CA VAL A 182 -12.47 -24.01 6.93
C VAL A 182 -12.61 -23.46 5.51
N PRO A 183 -13.43 -22.43 5.26
CA PRO A 183 -13.50 -21.80 3.94
C PRO A 183 -12.12 -21.30 3.48
N SER A 184 -11.81 -21.50 2.19
CA SER A 184 -10.57 -21.02 1.59
C SER A 184 -10.69 -19.55 1.21
N GLU A 185 -9.91 -18.69 1.83
CA GLU A 185 -9.83 -17.27 1.50
C GLU A 185 -9.24 -17.07 0.09
N PHE A 186 -8.31 -17.93 -0.31
CA PHE A 186 -7.71 -17.90 -1.63
C PHE A 186 -8.72 -18.19 -2.75
N ASP A 187 -9.69 -19.07 -2.48
CA ASP A 187 -10.77 -19.41 -3.41
C ASP A 187 -12.05 -18.60 -3.15
N ALA A 188 -11.92 -17.42 -2.52
CA ALA A 188 -13.04 -16.52 -2.21
C ALA A 188 -14.24 -17.24 -1.52
N GLY A 189 -13.94 -18.19 -0.62
CA GLY A 189 -14.92 -18.96 0.16
C GLY A 189 -15.57 -20.14 -0.58
N MET A 190 -15.33 -20.31 -1.88
CA MET A 190 -15.99 -21.36 -2.68
C MET A 190 -15.42 -22.78 -2.45
N ARG A 191 -14.25 -22.89 -1.85
CA ARG A 191 -13.60 -24.16 -1.50
C ARG A 191 -13.30 -24.24 -0.02
N GLN A 192 -13.21 -25.46 0.52
CA GLN A 192 -12.73 -25.70 1.88
C GLN A 192 -11.22 -25.96 1.86
N ARG A 193 -10.45 -25.28 2.72
CA ARG A 193 -9.05 -25.59 3.04
C ARG A 193 -8.92 -26.27 4.40
N LYS A 194 -7.78 -26.81 4.69
CA LYS A 194 -7.47 -27.39 6.01
C LYS A 194 -6.96 -26.30 6.98
N ALA A 195 -6.99 -26.60 8.29
CA ALA A 195 -6.39 -25.70 9.28
C ALA A 195 -4.87 -25.63 9.21
N ILE A 196 -4.19 -26.68 8.70
CA ILE A 196 -2.81 -26.61 8.24
C ILE A 196 -2.85 -26.57 6.71
N PHE A 197 -2.27 -25.54 6.09
CA PHE A 197 -2.50 -25.28 4.67
C PHE A 197 -1.37 -24.45 4.02
N ARG A 198 -1.25 -24.64 2.71
CA ARG A 198 -0.64 -23.68 1.78
C ARG A 198 -1.76 -22.97 1.01
N PRO A 199 -1.66 -21.67 0.72
CA PRO A 199 -2.76 -20.97 0.05
C PRO A 199 -3.04 -21.49 -1.36
N PHE A 200 -1.99 -21.90 -2.11
CA PHE A 200 -2.09 -22.47 -3.46
C PHE A 200 -0.86 -23.35 -3.76
N PRO A 201 -0.92 -24.21 -4.79
CA PRO A 201 0.15 -25.18 -5.07
C PRO A 201 1.52 -24.59 -5.36
N GLN A 202 1.58 -23.41 -6.03
CA GLN A 202 2.81 -22.70 -6.38
C GLN A 202 3.27 -21.71 -5.30
N ALA A 203 2.80 -21.86 -4.06
CA ALA A 203 3.14 -20.97 -2.95
C ALA A 203 4.66 -20.86 -2.74
N VAL A 204 5.13 -19.66 -2.46
CA VAL A 204 6.53 -19.36 -2.13
C VAL A 204 6.57 -18.59 -0.80
N PRO A 205 7.19 -19.20 0.24
CA PRO A 205 7.77 -20.54 0.32
C PRO A 205 6.70 -21.65 0.24
N ASN A 206 7.10 -22.83 -0.28
CA ASN A 206 6.22 -23.99 -0.38
C ASN A 206 6.12 -24.74 0.97
N VAL A 207 5.82 -24.01 2.03
CA VAL A 207 5.72 -24.51 3.40
C VAL A 207 4.37 -24.10 3.99
N PRO A 208 3.58 -25.05 4.53
CA PRO A 208 2.29 -24.74 5.11
C PRO A 208 2.41 -23.90 6.39
N VAL A 209 1.30 -23.29 6.77
CA VAL A 209 1.10 -22.67 8.09
C VAL A 209 -0.05 -23.35 8.81
N ILE A 210 -0.08 -23.26 10.14
CA ILE A 210 -1.23 -23.67 10.93
C ILE A 210 -2.06 -22.43 11.28
N ASP A 211 -3.30 -22.44 10.83
CA ASP A 211 -4.34 -21.50 11.26
C ASP A 211 -4.70 -21.80 12.72
N ARG A 212 -4.07 -21.08 13.65
CA ARG A 212 -4.19 -21.33 15.09
C ARG A 212 -5.61 -21.12 15.61
N GLU A 213 -6.35 -20.19 15.01
CA GLU A 213 -7.71 -19.87 15.41
C GLU A 213 -8.68 -21.03 15.13
N ASN A 214 -8.47 -21.74 14.02
CA ASN A 214 -9.34 -22.83 13.58
C ASN A 214 -8.74 -24.24 13.89
N CYS A 215 -7.47 -24.31 14.31
CA CYS A 215 -6.82 -25.57 14.60
C CYS A 215 -7.35 -26.22 15.89
N ARG A 216 -7.77 -27.49 15.83
CA ARG A 216 -8.25 -28.22 17.02
C ARG A 216 -7.23 -28.31 18.14
N TYR A 217 -5.93 -28.38 17.82
CA TYR A 217 -4.86 -28.39 18.81
C TYR A 217 -4.87 -27.09 19.63
N PHE A 218 -4.78 -25.94 18.97
CA PHE A 218 -4.74 -24.64 19.63
C PHE A 218 -6.07 -24.27 20.30
N ARG A 219 -7.20 -24.54 19.67
CA ARG A 219 -8.53 -24.32 20.29
C ARG A 219 -8.74 -25.14 21.57
N SER A 220 -8.18 -26.35 21.65
CA SER A 220 -8.28 -27.16 22.86
C SER A 220 -7.33 -26.69 23.96
N LEU A 221 -6.25 -25.98 23.63
CA LEU A 221 -5.37 -25.33 24.60
C LEU A 221 -6.03 -24.10 25.23
N SER A 222 -6.65 -23.25 24.42
CA SER A 222 -7.34 -22.03 24.89
C SER A 222 -8.58 -22.35 25.74
N ALA A 223 -9.17 -23.54 25.58
CA ALA A 223 -10.32 -23.99 26.35
C ALA A 223 -9.95 -24.83 27.60
N ALA A 224 -8.67 -25.18 27.79
CA ALA A 224 -8.21 -25.92 28.94
C ALA A 224 -7.85 -24.93 30.06
N GLU A 225 -8.64 -24.87 31.11
CA GLU A 225 -8.20 -24.36 32.41
C GLU A 225 -6.94 -25.15 32.81
N THR A 226 -5.97 -24.46 33.40
CA THR A 226 -4.69 -25.02 33.88
C THR A 226 -4.85 -26.44 34.43
N ALA A 227 -4.12 -27.39 33.83
CA ALA A 227 -4.10 -28.75 34.33
C ALA A 227 -3.67 -28.74 35.79
N SER A 228 -4.39 -29.48 36.65
CA SER A 228 -4.20 -29.57 38.09
C SER A 228 -2.79 -30.01 38.55
N ASP A 229 -1.92 -30.41 37.60
CA ASP A 229 -0.59 -30.97 37.84
C ASP A 229 0.57 -30.01 37.53
N GLY A 230 0.32 -28.73 37.26
CA GLY A 230 1.37 -27.74 36.96
C GLY A 230 2.13 -27.97 35.65
N LYS A 231 1.73 -28.95 34.82
CA LYS A 231 2.32 -29.21 33.51
C LYS A 231 1.58 -28.40 32.43
N PRO A 232 2.28 -27.88 31.39
CA PRO A 232 1.64 -27.18 30.30
C PRO A 232 0.59 -28.09 29.62
N ALA A 233 -0.64 -27.57 29.47
CA ALA A 233 -1.71 -28.31 28.84
C ALA A 233 -1.31 -28.70 27.40
N LYS A 234 -1.45 -29.96 27.03
CA LYS A 234 -1.25 -30.41 25.64
C LYS A 234 -2.56 -30.38 24.88
N GLY A 235 -2.53 -29.86 23.64
CA GLY A 235 -3.68 -29.85 22.77
C GLY A 235 -4.20 -31.26 22.44
N LYS A 236 -5.53 -31.41 22.31
CA LYS A 236 -6.19 -32.69 22.07
C LYS A 236 -6.07 -33.25 20.65
N CYS A 237 -5.32 -32.59 19.76
CA CYS A 237 -5.03 -33.01 18.39
C CYS A 237 -3.52 -33.04 18.18
N GLY A 238 -3.02 -33.73 17.20
CA GLY A 238 -1.56 -33.82 16.91
C GLY A 238 -1.33 -34.59 15.62
N VAL A 239 -2.36 -34.73 14.79
CA VAL A 239 -2.31 -35.55 13.56
C VAL A 239 -1.20 -35.07 12.61
N CYS A 240 -1.11 -33.76 12.34
CA CYS A 240 -0.12 -33.22 11.40
C CYS A 240 1.32 -33.45 11.86
N ALA A 241 1.61 -33.37 13.17
CA ALA A 241 2.93 -33.70 13.72
C ALA A 241 3.25 -35.19 13.61
N LYS A 242 2.27 -36.07 13.90
CA LYS A 242 2.45 -37.53 13.84
C LYS A 242 2.72 -38.06 12.44
N VAL A 243 2.14 -37.42 11.41
CA VAL A 243 2.27 -37.87 10.02
C VAL A 243 3.41 -37.17 9.27
N CYS A 244 4.09 -36.21 9.91
CA CYS A 244 5.14 -35.44 9.26
C CYS A 244 6.46 -36.23 9.21
N PRO A 245 6.93 -36.68 8.00
CA PRO A 245 8.14 -37.47 7.92
C PRO A 245 9.42 -36.66 8.23
N ALA A 246 9.35 -35.34 8.13
CA ALA A 246 10.45 -34.42 8.37
C ALA A 246 10.42 -33.82 9.78
N GLU A 247 9.46 -34.20 10.63
CA GLU A 247 9.26 -33.65 11.98
C GLU A 247 9.29 -32.11 12.01
N ALA A 248 8.69 -31.49 10.99
CA ALA A 248 8.73 -30.05 10.80
C ALA A 248 7.64 -29.30 11.60
N VAL A 249 6.62 -30.00 12.15
CA VAL A 249 5.53 -29.36 12.90
C VAL A 249 5.99 -29.06 14.31
N ASP A 250 5.87 -27.79 14.70
CA ASP A 250 6.29 -27.25 15.99
C ASP A 250 5.15 -26.39 16.57
N TYR A 251 4.41 -26.93 17.53
CA TYR A 251 3.30 -26.24 18.18
C TYR A 251 3.75 -25.19 19.20
N ASP A 252 4.99 -25.31 19.69
CA ASP A 252 5.56 -24.41 20.71
C ASP A 252 6.22 -23.18 20.09
N GLN A 253 6.27 -23.10 18.76
CA GLN A 253 6.80 -21.94 18.05
C GLN A 253 6.05 -20.67 18.45
N GLY A 254 6.78 -19.66 18.97
CA GLY A 254 6.27 -18.32 19.26
C GLY A 254 6.49 -17.35 18.11
N ASP A 255 5.88 -16.18 18.21
CA ASP A 255 6.18 -15.04 17.33
C ASP A 255 7.59 -14.52 17.64
N GLU A 256 8.29 -14.05 16.62
CA GLU A 256 9.65 -13.49 16.71
C GLU A 256 9.61 -12.02 16.29
N LEU A 257 10.21 -11.15 17.10
CA LEU A 257 10.39 -9.73 16.76
C LEU A 257 11.81 -9.50 16.26
N LEU A 258 11.92 -8.88 15.09
CA LEU A 258 13.18 -8.47 14.49
C LEU A 258 13.18 -6.95 14.34
N THR A 259 14.23 -6.29 14.81
CA THR A 259 14.44 -4.87 14.56
C THR A 259 15.62 -4.69 13.61
N GLU A 260 15.37 -4.07 12.47
CA GLU A 260 16.34 -3.92 11.39
C GLU A 260 16.34 -2.47 10.86
N LYS A 261 17.46 -2.06 10.24
CA LYS A 261 17.61 -0.71 9.67
C LYS A 261 17.48 -0.72 8.15
N PHE A 262 16.79 0.31 7.63
CA PHE A 262 16.54 0.50 6.21
C PHE A 262 16.74 1.96 5.81
N GLY A 263 17.21 2.20 4.58
CA GLY A 263 17.35 3.56 4.05
C GLY A 263 16.11 4.03 3.29
N ALA A 264 15.27 3.11 2.84
CA ALA A 264 14.06 3.39 2.06
C ALA A 264 12.96 2.36 2.33
N ILE A 265 11.71 2.78 2.18
CA ILE A 265 10.53 1.93 2.31
C ILE A 265 9.68 2.04 1.04
N VAL A 266 9.34 0.90 0.43
CA VAL A 266 8.38 0.80 -0.68
C VAL A 266 7.08 0.19 -0.16
N VAL A 267 5.99 0.94 -0.22
CA VAL A 267 4.66 0.49 0.19
C VAL A 267 3.95 -0.12 -1.02
N ALA A 268 3.69 -1.43 -0.98
CA ALA A 268 3.09 -2.21 -2.04
C ALA A 268 1.94 -3.11 -1.52
N THR A 269 1.19 -2.60 -0.55
CA THR A 269 0.17 -3.36 0.21
C THR A 269 -1.08 -3.72 -0.59
N GLY A 270 -1.27 -3.16 -1.79
CA GLY A 270 -2.38 -3.47 -2.67
C GLY A 270 -3.71 -2.86 -2.22
N CYS A 271 -4.83 -3.52 -2.58
CA CYS A 271 -6.19 -3.04 -2.36
C CYS A 271 -7.12 -4.19 -1.96
N ASP A 272 -8.30 -3.86 -1.46
CA ASP A 272 -9.39 -4.78 -1.20
C ASP A 272 -10.51 -4.67 -2.25
N LEU A 273 -11.47 -5.61 -2.24
CA LEU A 273 -12.66 -5.58 -3.08
C LEU A 273 -13.86 -5.04 -2.31
N TYR A 274 -14.76 -4.43 -3.04
CA TYR A 274 -16.05 -3.99 -2.50
C TYR A 274 -16.91 -5.20 -2.14
N ASP A 275 -17.59 -5.14 -1.00
CA ASP A 275 -18.53 -6.17 -0.56
C ASP A 275 -19.87 -6.02 -1.31
N PRO A 276 -20.21 -6.94 -2.23
CA PRO A 276 -21.42 -6.85 -3.03
C PRO A 276 -22.72 -7.02 -2.23
N SER A 277 -22.66 -7.53 -1.00
CA SER A 277 -23.84 -7.69 -0.12
C SER A 277 -24.47 -6.34 0.25
N ARG A 278 -23.69 -5.25 0.16
CA ARG A 278 -24.18 -3.88 0.38
C ARG A 278 -25.13 -3.39 -0.72
N MET A 279 -25.09 -4.01 -1.92
CA MET A 279 -26.04 -3.77 -3.02
C MET A 279 -27.09 -4.88 -3.03
N THR A 280 -28.04 -4.79 -2.10
CA THR A 280 -29.07 -5.80 -1.86
C THR A 280 -29.94 -6.10 -3.09
N GLU A 281 -30.07 -5.12 -4.00
CA GLU A 281 -30.76 -5.25 -5.28
C GLU A 281 -30.11 -6.25 -6.23
N TYR A 282 -28.81 -6.51 -6.10
CA TYR A 282 -28.09 -7.47 -6.96
C TYR A 282 -28.01 -8.87 -6.36
N GLY A 283 -28.31 -9.04 -5.08
CA GLY A 283 -28.36 -10.34 -4.42
C GLY A 283 -27.02 -11.04 -4.24
N GLY A 284 -25.91 -10.29 -4.30
CA GLY A 284 -24.56 -10.80 -4.00
C GLY A 284 -24.48 -11.34 -2.57
N GLY A 285 -23.94 -12.56 -2.40
CA GLY A 285 -23.91 -13.25 -1.12
C GLY A 285 -25.25 -13.83 -0.66
N LYS A 286 -26.36 -13.57 -1.38
CA LYS A 286 -27.68 -14.10 -1.09
C LYS A 286 -28.09 -15.22 -2.05
N PHE A 287 -27.80 -15.05 -3.34
CA PHE A 287 -28.12 -16.04 -4.37
C PHE A 287 -26.85 -16.76 -4.77
N ALA A 288 -26.87 -18.09 -4.78
CA ALA A 288 -25.69 -18.90 -5.07
C ALA A 288 -25.06 -18.59 -6.45
N ASP A 289 -25.90 -18.37 -7.46
CA ASP A 289 -25.45 -18.10 -8.84
C ASP A 289 -25.21 -16.59 -9.12
N VAL A 290 -25.17 -15.75 -8.08
CA VAL A 290 -24.67 -14.37 -8.16
C VAL A 290 -23.30 -14.31 -7.51
N ILE A 291 -22.25 -14.27 -8.32
CA ILE A 291 -20.86 -14.35 -7.89
C ILE A 291 -20.09 -13.05 -8.20
N THR A 292 -18.97 -12.86 -7.57
CA THR A 292 -18.06 -11.74 -7.87
C THR A 292 -17.10 -12.07 -9.01
N GLY A 293 -16.47 -11.05 -9.60
CA GLY A 293 -15.40 -11.24 -10.58
C GLY A 293 -14.22 -12.05 -10.02
N GLU A 294 -13.88 -11.91 -8.73
CA GLU A 294 -12.86 -12.72 -8.04
C GLU A 294 -13.27 -14.21 -7.98
N GLN A 295 -14.50 -14.48 -7.61
CA GLN A 295 -15.05 -15.86 -7.61
C GLN A 295 -15.06 -16.44 -9.01
N PHE A 296 -15.41 -15.65 -10.02
CA PHE A 296 -15.35 -16.10 -11.41
C PHE A 296 -13.91 -16.45 -11.84
N GLU A 297 -12.89 -15.68 -11.45
CA GLU A 297 -11.47 -16.04 -11.69
C GLU A 297 -11.13 -17.43 -11.11
N ARG A 298 -11.68 -17.73 -9.94
CA ARG A 298 -11.42 -19.04 -9.32
C ARG A 298 -12.19 -20.17 -10.00
N LEU A 299 -13.38 -19.92 -10.56
CA LEU A 299 -14.10 -20.92 -11.36
C LEU A 299 -13.35 -21.29 -12.65
N VAL A 300 -12.87 -20.30 -13.38
CA VAL A 300 -12.20 -20.55 -14.69
C VAL A 300 -10.79 -21.09 -14.57
N ASN A 301 -10.18 -21.00 -13.38
CA ASN A 301 -8.82 -21.47 -13.13
C ASN A 301 -8.79 -22.98 -12.89
N VAL A 302 -7.88 -23.69 -13.58
CA VAL A 302 -7.71 -25.15 -13.44
C VAL A 302 -7.39 -25.58 -12.00
N GLY A 303 -6.66 -24.75 -11.25
CA GLY A 303 -6.38 -24.98 -9.82
C GLY A 303 -7.51 -24.54 -8.88
N GLY A 304 -8.62 -24.06 -9.42
CA GLY A 304 -9.77 -23.56 -8.66
C GLY A 304 -10.72 -24.68 -8.18
N PRO A 305 -11.85 -24.29 -7.56
CA PRO A 305 -12.78 -25.23 -6.92
C PRO A 305 -13.50 -26.16 -7.91
N THR A 306 -13.60 -25.76 -9.18
CA THR A 306 -14.31 -26.49 -10.26
C THR A 306 -13.35 -27.01 -11.34
N GLU A 307 -12.05 -27.02 -11.06
CA GLU A 307 -11.01 -27.49 -11.99
C GLU A 307 -11.05 -26.78 -13.36
N GLY A 308 -11.49 -25.52 -13.35
CA GLY A 308 -11.61 -24.68 -14.53
C GLY A 308 -12.90 -24.78 -15.31
N HIS A 309 -13.87 -25.54 -14.84
CA HIS A 309 -15.23 -25.61 -15.43
C HIS A 309 -16.08 -24.44 -14.94
N ILE A 310 -16.73 -23.76 -15.90
CA ILE A 310 -17.70 -22.71 -15.57
C ILE A 310 -19.04 -23.38 -15.29
N VAL A 311 -19.41 -23.40 -14.02
CA VAL A 311 -20.66 -24.04 -13.56
C VAL A 311 -21.44 -23.13 -12.63
N ARG A 312 -22.73 -23.30 -12.56
CA ARG A 312 -23.61 -22.71 -11.56
C ARG A 312 -23.24 -23.27 -10.18
N LEU A 313 -23.18 -22.43 -9.17
CA LEU A 313 -22.87 -22.91 -7.81
C LEU A 313 -24.07 -23.62 -7.15
N SER A 314 -25.28 -23.41 -7.64
CA SER A 314 -26.51 -24.01 -7.11
C SER A 314 -26.68 -25.49 -7.46
N ASN A 315 -26.31 -25.91 -8.69
CA ASN A 315 -26.59 -27.24 -9.21
C ASN A 315 -25.43 -27.90 -9.96
N HIS A 316 -24.29 -27.20 -10.10
CA HIS A 316 -23.09 -27.65 -10.82
C HIS A 316 -23.29 -27.89 -12.33
N GLU A 317 -24.34 -27.34 -12.94
CA GLU A 317 -24.55 -27.38 -14.38
C GLU A 317 -23.86 -26.21 -15.10
N GLU A 318 -23.52 -26.40 -16.38
CA GLU A 318 -22.97 -25.34 -17.23
C GLU A 318 -24.04 -24.28 -17.53
N PRO A 319 -23.75 -22.98 -17.34
CA PRO A 319 -24.68 -21.90 -17.62
C PRO A 319 -24.85 -21.70 -19.13
N LYS A 320 -26.09 -21.55 -19.59
CA LYS A 320 -26.44 -21.18 -20.97
C LYS A 320 -26.48 -19.67 -21.17
N THR A 321 -26.77 -18.94 -20.10
CA THR A 321 -26.85 -17.47 -20.13
C THR A 321 -26.04 -16.87 -18.97
N VAL A 322 -25.02 -16.09 -19.29
CA VAL A 322 -24.16 -15.41 -18.31
C VAL A 322 -24.29 -13.90 -18.43
N VAL A 323 -24.57 -13.23 -17.33
CA VAL A 323 -24.73 -11.78 -17.27
C VAL A 323 -23.63 -11.16 -16.41
N PHE A 324 -22.87 -10.25 -16.98
CA PHE A 324 -21.88 -9.43 -16.26
C PHE A 324 -22.46 -8.06 -15.94
N ILE A 325 -22.29 -7.61 -14.70
CA ILE A 325 -22.74 -6.29 -14.25
C ILE A 325 -21.51 -5.47 -13.84
N GLN A 326 -21.24 -4.39 -14.56
CA GLN A 326 -20.12 -3.52 -14.30
C GLN A 326 -20.43 -2.45 -13.25
N CYS A 327 -19.37 -1.83 -12.72
CA CYS A 327 -19.42 -0.73 -11.77
C CYS A 327 -20.13 -1.05 -10.45
N VAL A 328 -20.11 -2.32 -9.99
CA VAL A 328 -20.71 -2.69 -8.70
C VAL A 328 -19.86 -2.10 -7.56
N GLY A 329 -20.39 -1.05 -6.91
CA GLY A 329 -19.68 -0.28 -5.88
C GLY A 329 -18.71 0.77 -6.42
N SER A 330 -18.59 0.95 -7.75
CA SER A 330 -17.84 2.05 -8.38
C SER A 330 -18.77 3.06 -9.03
N ARG A 331 -18.36 4.34 -9.09
CA ARG A 331 -19.12 5.43 -9.70
C ARG A 331 -20.53 5.56 -9.08
N ASP A 332 -20.58 5.40 -7.78
CA ASP A 332 -21.80 5.39 -6.98
C ASP A 332 -21.56 6.15 -5.67
N ASP A 333 -22.17 7.32 -5.54
CA ASP A 333 -22.03 8.20 -4.38
C ASP A 333 -22.91 7.77 -3.20
N THR A 334 -23.82 6.80 -3.39
CA THR A 334 -24.81 6.43 -2.38
C THR A 334 -24.42 5.20 -1.57
N LYS A 335 -24.04 4.11 -2.26
CA LYS A 335 -23.73 2.82 -1.63
C LYS A 335 -22.29 2.37 -1.87
N GLY A 336 -21.60 2.98 -2.81
CA GLY A 336 -20.27 2.62 -3.26
C GLY A 336 -19.24 3.72 -3.09
N TYR A 337 -18.41 3.87 -4.10
CA TYR A 337 -17.37 4.88 -4.21
C TYR A 337 -17.59 5.72 -5.49
N PRO A 338 -17.37 7.06 -5.44
CA PRO A 338 -17.62 7.92 -6.60
C PRO A 338 -16.61 7.72 -7.73
N TYR A 339 -15.44 7.15 -7.43
CA TYR A 339 -14.40 6.92 -8.43
C TYR A 339 -14.65 5.66 -9.28
N CYS A 340 -13.97 5.58 -10.42
CA CYS A 340 -13.90 4.40 -11.27
C CYS A 340 -12.75 3.49 -10.82
N SER A 341 -13.01 2.19 -10.70
CA SER A 341 -11.98 1.18 -10.37
C SER A 341 -11.07 0.82 -11.55
N LYS A 342 -11.17 1.48 -12.70
CA LYS A 342 -10.33 1.37 -13.89
C LYS A 342 -10.30 -0.01 -14.56
N VAL A 343 -10.17 -1.10 -13.79
CA VAL A 343 -9.88 -2.45 -14.30
C VAL A 343 -11.11 -3.27 -14.69
N CYS A 344 -12.31 -2.94 -14.18
CA CYS A 344 -13.48 -3.80 -14.32
C CYS A 344 -13.96 -3.97 -15.77
N CYS A 345 -13.88 -2.95 -16.62
CA CYS A 345 -14.23 -3.09 -18.04
C CYS A 345 -13.35 -4.12 -18.75
N MET A 346 -12.05 -4.13 -18.43
CA MET A 346 -11.09 -5.01 -19.06
C MET A 346 -11.17 -6.44 -18.56
N TYR A 347 -11.26 -6.65 -17.25
CA TYR A 347 -11.40 -8.02 -16.77
C TYR A 347 -12.77 -8.63 -17.08
N THR A 348 -13.83 -7.81 -17.18
CA THR A 348 -15.13 -8.30 -17.66
C THR A 348 -15.05 -8.75 -19.13
N ALA A 349 -14.41 -7.96 -20.01
CA ALA A 349 -14.18 -8.38 -21.39
C ALA A 349 -13.39 -9.70 -21.46
N LYS A 350 -12.35 -9.85 -20.61
CA LYS A 350 -11.60 -11.11 -20.48
C LYS A 350 -12.48 -12.25 -20.01
N HIS A 351 -13.30 -12.06 -18.97
CA HIS A 351 -14.20 -13.08 -18.47
C HIS A 351 -15.25 -13.51 -19.50
N ALA A 352 -15.85 -12.53 -20.19
CA ALA A 352 -16.78 -12.79 -21.28
C ALA A 352 -16.13 -13.59 -22.42
N THR A 353 -14.89 -13.27 -22.78
CA THR A 353 -14.09 -14.02 -23.74
C THR A 353 -13.87 -15.47 -23.26
N LEU A 354 -13.50 -15.68 -22.00
CA LEU A 354 -13.31 -17.02 -21.44
C LEU A 354 -14.59 -17.84 -21.39
N VAL A 355 -15.76 -17.21 -21.14
CA VAL A 355 -17.06 -17.89 -21.27
C VAL A 355 -17.26 -18.39 -22.69
N LYS A 356 -17.09 -17.52 -23.69
CA LYS A 356 -17.30 -17.88 -25.10
C LYS A 356 -16.30 -18.93 -25.62
N GLU A 357 -15.08 -18.95 -25.08
CA GLU A 357 -14.08 -19.99 -25.42
C GLU A 357 -14.43 -21.36 -24.83
N LYS A 358 -14.93 -21.40 -23.58
CA LYS A 358 -15.24 -22.65 -22.88
C LYS A 358 -16.64 -23.15 -23.18
N LEU A 359 -17.58 -22.23 -23.38
CA LEU A 359 -19.01 -22.48 -23.64
C LEU A 359 -19.43 -21.67 -24.88
N PRO A 360 -19.10 -22.11 -26.10
CA PRO A 360 -19.34 -21.34 -27.33
C PRO A 360 -20.81 -21.00 -27.56
N ASP A 361 -21.74 -21.89 -27.16
CA ASP A 361 -23.18 -21.73 -27.32
C ASP A 361 -23.83 -20.85 -26.24
N ALA A 362 -23.10 -20.48 -25.18
CA ALA A 362 -23.63 -19.64 -24.11
C ALA A 362 -23.88 -18.21 -24.60
N GLU A 363 -25.01 -17.66 -24.21
CA GLU A 363 -25.30 -16.24 -24.38
C GLU A 363 -24.62 -15.42 -23.30
N VAL A 364 -23.88 -14.37 -23.70
CA VAL A 364 -23.13 -13.52 -22.78
C VAL A 364 -23.57 -12.08 -22.92
N TYR A 365 -24.01 -11.48 -21.82
CA TYR A 365 -24.45 -10.11 -21.73
C TYR A 365 -23.57 -9.31 -20.76
N VAL A 366 -23.28 -8.05 -21.09
CA VAL A 366 -22.53 -7.12 -20.24
C VAL A 366 -23.31 -5.83 -20.07
N PHE A 367 -23.83 -5.58 -18.88
CA PHE A 367 -24.39 -4.28 -18.53
C PHE A 367 -23.27 -3.30 -18.15
N TYR A 368 -23.21 -2.15 -18.82
CA TYR A 368 -22.18 -1.15 -18.64
C TYR A 368 -22.73 0.29 -18.70
N MET A 369 -22.06 1.24 -18.04
CA MET A 369 -22.35 2.67 -18.17
C MET A 369 -21.51 3.30 -19.28
N ASP A 370 -20.18 3.13 -19.20
CA ASP A 370 -19.20 3.49 -20.21
C ASP A 370 -18.09 2.45 -20.21
N ILE A 371 -17.48 2.16 -21.36
CA ILE A 371 -16.31 1.31 -21.46
C ILE A 371 -15.07 2.16 -21.28
N ARG A 372 -14.25 1.82 -20.30
CA ARG A 372 -12.98 2.47 -20.00
C ARG A 372 -11.81 1.52 -20.28
N ALA A 373 -11.39 1.52 -21.52
CA ALA A 373 -10.35 0.67 -22.06
C ALA A 373 -9.07 1.50 -22.35
N ALA A 374 -8.59 2.23 -21.32
CA ALA A 374 -7.43 3.11 -21.47
C ALA A 374 -6.13 2.34 -21.27
N GLY A 375 -5.57 1.81 -22.35
CA GLY A 375 -4.31 1.08 -22.39
C GLY A 375 -4.00 0.60 -23.81
N LYS A 376 -2.76 0.13 -24.03
CA LYS A 376 -2.35 -0.40 -25.32
C LYS A 376 -3.11 -1.68 -25.65
N ASN A 377 -3.80 -1.70 -26.79
CA ASN A 377 -4.63 -2.81 -27.30
C ASN A 377 -5.86 -3.14 -26.42
N TYR A 378 -6.27 -2.23 -25.52
CA TYR A 378 -7.41 -2.49 -24.62
C TYR A 378 -8.74 -2.32 -25.34
N GLU A 379 -8.88 -1.28 -26.17
CA GLU A 379 -10.08 -1.04 -26.94
C GLU A 379 -10.32 -2.15 -27.97
N GLU A 380 -9.26 -2.55 -28.67
CA GLU A 380 -9.28 -3.67 -29.62
C GLU A 380 -9.68 -4.99 -28.94
N PHE A 381 -9.22 -5.19 -27.73
CA PHE A 381 -9.58 -6.37 -26.94
C PHE A 381 -11.08 -6.41 -26.60
N VAL A 382 -11.66 -5.27 -26.20
CA VAL A 382 -13.12 -5.15 -25.95
C VAL A 382 -13.90 -5.32 -27.24
N ARG A 383 -13.47 -4.67 -28.33
CA ARG A 383 -14.10 -4.77 -29.65
C ARG A 383 -14.13 -6.20 -30.16
N ARG A 384 -13.03 -6.95 -29.99
CA ARG A 384 -12.98 -8.38 -30.34
C ARG A 384 -14.02 -9.20 -29.57
N ALA A 385 -14.21 -8.94 -28.27
CA ALA A 385 -15.25 -9.63 -27.50
C ALA A 385 -16.65 -9.36 -28.06
N GLN A 386 -16.93 -8.16 -28.57
CA GLN A 386 -18.20 -7.77 -29.17
C GLN A 386 -18.38 -8.33 -30.58
N GLU A 387 -17.45 -8.07 -31.47
CA GLU A 387 -17.59 -8.30 -32.91
C GLU A 387 -17.27 -9.76 -33.31
N GLU A 388 -16.22 -10.36 -32.74
CA GLU A 388 -15.79 -11.72 -33.13
C GLU A 388 -16.48 -12.79 -32.28
N LEU A 389 -16.69 -12.52 -30.97
CA LEU A 389 -17.23 -13.51 -30.04
C LEU A 389 -18.73 -13.33 -29.75
N GLY A 390 -19.34 -12.27 -30.26
CA GLY A 390 -20.77 -12.01 -30.14
C GLY A 390 -21.23 -11.70 -28.70
N VAL A 391 -20.37 -11.16 -27.86
CA VAL A 391 -20.76 -10.71 -26.51
C VAL A 391 -21.66 -9.48 -26.62
N LYS A 392 -22.85 -9.56 -26.04
CA LYS A 392 -23.87 -8.52 -26.11
C LYS A 392 -23.66 -7.46 -25.04
N TYR A 393 -23.25 -6.26 -25.41
CA TYR A 393 -23.06 -5.13 -24.52
C TYR A 393 -24.31 -4.26 -24.47
N LEU A 394 -24.92 -4.13 -23.28
CA LEU A 394 -26.14 -3.34 -23.04
C LEU A 394 -25.77 -2.09 -22.21
N ARG A 395 -25.92 -0.92 -22.81
CA ARG A 395 -25.59 0.32 -22.11
C ARG A 395 -26.70 0.71 -21.15
N GLY A 396 -26.45 0.51 -19.86
CA GLY A 396 -27.43 0.82 -18.83
C GLY A 396 -27.05 0.24 -17.47
N ARG A 397 -27.93 0.40 -16.51
CA ARG A 397 -27.79 -0.19 -15.18
C ARG A 397 -28.85 -1.25 -14.93
N VAL A 398 -28.46 -2.29 -14.25
CA VAL A 398 -29.39 -3.26 -13.69
C VAL A 398 -30.09 -2.61 -12.49
N SER A 399 -31.39 -2.73 -12.42
CA SER A 399 -32.20 -2.22 -11.32
C SER A 399 -32.40 -3.26 -10.22
N ARG A 400 -32.57 -4.54 -10.60
CA ARG A 400 -32.81 -5.62 -9.65
C ARG A 400 -32.51 -6.99 -10.24
N ILE A 401 -32.09 -7.91 -9.35
CA ILE A 401 -31.97 -9.35 -9.62
C ILE A 401 -32.82 -10.10 -8.60
N TYR A 402 -33.55 -11.08 -9.05
CA TYR A 402 -34.36 -11.99 -8.18
C TYR A 402 -34.51 -13.36 -8.81
N PRO A 403 -34.69 -14.42 -8.00
CA PRO A 403 -34.92 -15.76 -8.52
C PRO A 403 -36.31 -15.88 -9.18
N GLU A 404 -36.34 -16.56 -10.31
CA GLU A 404 -37.56 -16.92 -11.03
C GLU A 404 -37.43 -18.35 -11.55
N GLY A 405 -38.11 -19.28 -10.90
CA GLY A 405 -37.90 -20.71 -11.13
C GLY A 405 -36.47 -21.11 -10.72
N ASP A 406 -35.76 -21.75 -11.63
CA ASP A 406 -34.37 -22.17 -11.48
C ASP A 406 -33.35 -21.14 -11.99
N LYS A 407 -33.84 -20.00 -12.50
CA LYS A 407 -33.00 -18.92 -13.06
C LYS A 407 -33.03 -17.64 -12.23
N LEU A 408 -32.19 -16.70 -12.62
CA LEU A 408 -32.12 -15.35 -12.07
C LEU A 408 -32.70 -14.38 -13.10
N ARG A 409 -33.81 -13.71 -12.77
CA ARG A 409 -34.34 -12.62 -13.57
C ARG A 409 -33.54 -11.34 -13.31
N VAL A 410 -32.83 -10.88 -14.34
CA VAL A 410 -32.06 -9.63 -14.33
C VAL A 410 -32.87 -8.55 -15.03
N LYS A 411 -33.30 -7.53 -14.29
CA LYS A 411 -34.03 -6.36 -14.83
C LYS A 411 -33.11 -5.15 -14.94
N GLY A 412 -33.11 -4.53 -16.12
CA GLY A 412 -32.33 -3.36 -16.41
C GLY A 412 -32.93 -2.55 -17.57
N ALA A 413 -32.13 -1.73 -18.17
CA ALA A 413 -32.50 -0.97 -19.36
C ALA A 413 -31.33 -0.90 -20.34
N ASP A 414 -31.62 -0.88 -21.63
CA ASP A 414 -30.69 -0.43 -22.66
C ASP A 414 -30.98 1.04 -22.99
N SER A 415 -30.10 1.92 -22.53
CA SER A 415 -30.26 3.37 -22.71
C SER A 415 -29.97 3.83 -24.16
N LEU A 416 -29.31 3.02 -24.99
CA LEU A 416 -29.10 3.31 -26.42
C LEU A 416 -30.37 3.01 -27.23
N ALA A 417 -31.00 1.87 -26.93
CA ALA A 417 -32.27 1.50 -27.58
C ALA A 417 -33.49 2.17 -26.93
N GLY A 418 -33.34 2.71 -25.70
CA GLY A 418 -34.43 3.34 -24.95
C GLY A 418 -35.48 2.38 -24.44
N ILE A 419 -35.13 1.09 -24.22
CA ILE A 419 -36.06 0.04 -23.85
C ILE A 419 -35.69 -0.61 -22.49
N PRO A 420 -36.68 -1.09 -21.73
CA PRO A 420 -36.42 -1.98 -20.61
C PRO A 420 -35.93 -3.35 -21.14
N VAL A 421 -35.05 -3.99 -20.36
CA VAL A 421 -34.47 -5.28 -20.69
C VAL A 421 -34.66 -6.23 -19.51
N GLU A 422 -35.15 -7.43 -19.78
CA GLU A 422 -35.24 -8.54 -18.82
C GLU A 422 -34.51 -9.77 -19.39
N ILE A 423 -33.61 -10.36 -18.60
CA ILE A 423 -32.80 -11.51 -19.00
C ILE A 423 -32.93 -12.60 -17.95
N ASP A 424 -33.23 -13.83 -18.40
CA ASP A 424 -33.21 -15.02 -17.57
C ASP A 424 -31.80 -15.61 -17.57
N ALA A 425 -31.03 -15.23 -16.56
CA ALA A 425 -29.62 -15.62 -16.40
C ALA A 425 -29.49 -16.92 -15.60
N ASP A 426 -28.55 -17.77 -16.01
CA ASP A 426 -28.12 -18.93 -15.24
C ASP A 426 -27.01 -18.56 -14.25
N LEU A 427 -26.17 -17.61 -14.62
CA LEU A 427 -25.07 -17.11 -13.80
C LEU A 427 -24.94 -15.58 -13.94
N VAL A 428 -24.80 -14.89 -12.83
CA VAL A 428 -24.55 -13.44 -12.80
C VAL A 428 -23.21 -13.16 -12.16
N VAL A 429 -22.36 -12.35 -12.81
CA VAL A 429 -21.04 -11.97 -12.34
C VAL A 429 -20.99 -10.47 -12.04
N LEU A 430 -20.74 -10.13 -10.80
CA LEU A 430 -20.64 -8.75 -10.32
C LEU A 430 -19.20 -8.23 -10.42
N ALA A 431 -19.00 -7.23 -11.27
CA ALA A 431 -17.70 -6.55 -11.39
C ALA A 431 -17.53 -5.50 -10.27
N THR A 432 -17.05 -5.98 -9.13
CA THR A 432 -16.92 -5.21 -7.89
C THR A 432 -15.80 -4.18 -7.93
N ALA A 433 -15.99 -3.06 -7.22
CA ALA A 433 -15.00 -2.00 -7.09
C ALA A 433 -13.73 -2.47 -6.36
N LEU A 434 -12.61 -1.86 -6.73
CA LEU A 434 -11.39 -1.88 -5.93
C LEU A 434 -11.47 -0.75 -4.90
N LYS A 435 -11.20 -1.04 -3.65
CA LYS A 435 -11.16 -0.08 -2.54
C LYS A 435 -9.84 -0.15 -1.80
N SER A 436 -9.53 0.91 -1.05
CA SER A 436 -8.41 0.87 -0.12
C SER A 436 -8.55 -0.28 0.87
N ARG A 437 -7.44 -0.73 1.41
CA ARG A 437 -7.41 -1.81 2.40
C ARG A 437 -8.05 -1.37 3.73
N ALA A 438 -8.60 -2.32 4.45
CA ALA A 438 -9.20 -2.05 5.76
C ALA A 438 -8.18 -1.54 6.78
N ASP A 439 -6.92 -1.98 6.68
CA ASP A 439 -5.80 -1.65 7.58
C ASP A 439 -4.98 -0.41 7.15
N VAL A 440 -5.41 0.31 6.12
CA VAL A 440 -4.66 1.45 5.56
C VAL A 440 -4.40 2.55 6.58
N ALA A 441 -5.35 2.84 7.48
CA ALA A 441 -5.22 3.88 8.49
C ALA A 441 -4.10 3.55 9.52
N ASP A 442 -3.95 2.28 9.87
CA ASP A 442 -2.91 1.83 10.80
C ASP A 442 -1.53 1.89 10.14
N VAL A 443 -1.42 1.44 8.88
CA VAL A 443 -0.18 1.54 8.09
C VAL A 443 0.18 3.01 7.85
N ALA A 444 -0.79 3.88 7.54
CA ALA A 444 -0.56 5.31 7.34
C ALA A 444 0.00 5.97 8.60
N ARG A 445 -0.58 5.65 9.77
CA ARG A 445 -0.12 6.15 11.06
C ARG A 445 1.28 5.64 11.40
N MET A 446 1.54 4.35 11.21
CA MET A 446 2.84 3.72 11.48
C MET A 446 3.95 4.32 10.62
N LEU A 447 3.67 4.65 9.36
CA LEU A 447 4.62 5.24 8.41
C LEU A 447 4.60 6.77 8.42
N SER A 448 3.70 7.42 9.17
CA SER A 448 3.47 8.87 9.17
C SER A 448 3.19 9.44 7.77
N ILE A 449 2.47 8.69 6.93
CA ILE A 449 2.11 9.08 5.56
C ILE A 449 0.62 9.40 5.44
N GLN A 450 0.29 10.19 4.41
CA GLN A 450 -1.08 10.65 4.18
C GLN A 450 -1.86 9.71 3.27
N THR A 451 -3.17 9.73 3.44
CA THR A 451 -4.13 9.10 2.53
C THR A 451 -5.03 10.16 1.88
N ASP A 452 -5.58 9.81 0.73
CA ASP A 452 -6.62 10.61 0.09
C ASP A 452 -7.99 10.42 0.80
N GLN A 453 -8.99 11.12 0.32
CA GLN A 453 -10.37 11.04 0.84
C GLN A 453 -11.03 9.66 0.70
N TYR A 454 -10.44 8.76 -0.09
CA TYR A 454 -10.91 7.39 -0.31
C TYR A 454 -10.08 6.33 0.43
N GLY A 455 -9.07 6.79 1.18
CA GLY A 455 -8.19 5.94 1.97
C GLY A 455 -7.02 5.33 1.18
N PHE A 456 -6.75 5.73 -0.06
CA PHE A 456 -5.52 5.34 -0.76
C PHE A 456 -4.34 6.21 -0.32
N PHE A 457 -3.13 5.66 -0.29
CA PHE A 457 -1.94 6.45 0.05
C PHE A 457 -1.67 7.53 -1.00
N SER A 458 -1.44 8.76 -0.54
CA SER A 458 -1.23 9.91 -1.40
C SER A 458 0.23 10.05 -1.82
N GLU A 459 0.43 10.32 -3.10
CA GLU A 459 1.73 10.73 -3.64
C GLU A 459 2.04 12.19 -3.33
N ALA A 460 3.32 12.54 -3.37
CA ALA A 460 3.78 13.90 -3.14
C ALA A 460 3.29 14.88 -4.22
N HIS A 461 3.15 14.43 -5.46
CA HIS A 461 2.56 15.20 -6.56
C HIS A 461 2.17 14.28 -7.72
N PRO A 462 0.91 14.30 -8.20
CA PRO A 462 0.40 13.32 -9.15
C PRO A 462 1.11 13.31 -10.51
N LYS A 463 1.71 14.42 -10.93
CA LYS A 463 2.42 14.54 -12.22
C LYS A 463 3.94 14.48 -12.10
N LEU A 464 4.52 15.07 -11.07
CA LEU A 464 5.96 15.29 -10.96
C LEU A 464 6.65 14.30 -10.02
N ARG A 465 5.91 13.77 -9.04
CA ARG A 465 6.41 12.81 -8.04
C ARG A 465 5.38 11.72 -7.77
N PRO A 466 5.00 10.94 -8.81
CA PRO A 466 3.83 10.06 -8.76
C PRO A 466 4.04 8.77 -7.96
N VAL A 467 5.27 8.43 -7.61
CA VAL A 467 5.62 7.23 -6.82
C VAL A 467 6.31 7.57 -5.49
N GLU A 468 6.48 8.86 -5.18
CA GLU A 468 7.09 9.33 -3.94
C GLU A 468 5.99 9.84 -3.00
N ASN A 469 6.10 9.57 -1.71
CA ASN A 469 5.28 10.22 -0.69
C ASN A 469 5.87 11.58 -0.30
N LEU A 470 5.10 12.44 0.39
CA LEU A 470 5.61 13.68 0.98
C LEU A 470 6.69 13.41 2.03
N PHE A 471 6.56 12.32 2.77
CA PHE A 471 7.59 11.87 3.71
C PHE A 471 8.74 11.24 2.93
N ALA A 472 9.92 11.86 3.01
CA ALA A 472 11.09 11.47 2.25
C ALA A 472 11.53 10.02 2.58
N GLY A 473 11.95 9.26 1.56
CA GLY A 473 12.41 7.88 1.72
C GLY A 473 11.29 6.85 1.68
N ILE A 474 10.01 7.27 1.57
CA ILE A 474 8.86 6.38 1.42
C ILE A 474 8.32 6.50 -0.01
N TYR A 475 8.14 5.35 -0.66
CA TYR A 475 7.72 5.23 -2.05
C TYR A 475 6.48 4.35 -2.14
N LEU A 476 5.61 4.63 -3.12
CA LEU A 476 4.34 3.96 -3.32
C LEU A 476 4.37 3.12 -4.60
N ALA A 477 3.89 1.89 -4.55
CA ALA A 477 3.86 0.99 -5.69
C ALA A 477 2.54 0.23 -5.79
N GLY A 478 1.93 0.24 -6.97
CA GLY A 478 0.75 -0.55 -7.28
C GLY A 478 -0.57 0.01 -6.73
N ALA A 479 -1.52 -0.88 -6.46
CA ALA A 479 -2.90 -0.53 -6.15
C ALA A 479 -3.14 0.00 -4.72
N CYS A 480 -2.11 0.16 -3.91
CA CYS A 480 -2.20 0.85 -2.62
C CYS A 480 -2.40 2.37 -2.77
N GLN A 481 -2.09 2.92 -3.93
CA GLN A 481 -2.19 4.34 -4.26
C GLN A 481 -3.52 4.69 -4.96
N TYR A 482 -3.97 3.87 -5.87
CA TYR A 482 -5.29 3.90 -6.51
C TYR A 482 -5.51 2.63 -7.34
N PRO A 483 -6.74 2.35 -7.83
CA PRO A 483 -6.99 1.17 -8.67
C PRO A 483 -6.11 1.13 -9.92
N ARG A 484 -5.33 0.06 -10.08
CA ARG A 484 -4.40 -0.18 -11.19
C ARG A 484 -4.51 -1.60 -11.72
N ASP A 485 -4.28 -1.77 -13.02
CA ASP A 485 -4.05 -3.06 -13.64
C ASP A 485 -2.60 -3.55 -13.44
N ILE A 486 -2.29 -4.74 -13.93
CA ILE A 486 -0.96 -5.35 -13.76
C ILE A 486 0.13 -4.55 -14.48
N PRO A 487 -0.02 -4.14 -15.78
CA PRO A 487 0.98 -3.31 -16.46
C PRO A 487 1.31 -2.01 -15.73
N ASP A 488 0.30 -1.25 -15.32
CA ASP A 488 0.48 -0.02 -14.56
C ASP A 488 1.11 -0.27 -13.18
N THR A 489 0.73 -1.38 -12.56
CA THR A 489 1.29 -1.80 -11.25
C THR A 489 2.78 -2.08 -11.35
N VAL A 490 3.20 -2.82 -12.38
CA VAL A 490 4.61 -3.15 -12.65
C VAL A 490 5.40 -1.87 -12.99
N ALA A 491 4.85 -1.01 -13.86
CA ALA A 491 5.49 0.27 -14.21
C ALA A 491 5.71 1.17 -12.98
N ALA A 492 4.71 1.27 -12.10
CA ALA A 492 4.84 2.05 -10.86
C ALA A 492 5.86 1.43 -9.89
N ALA A 493 5.91 0.09 -9.80
CA ALA A 493 6.87 -0.61 -8.97
C ALA A 493 8.31 -0.36 -9.43
N SER A 494 8.57 -0.46 -10.75
CA SER A 494 9.87 -0.14 -11.33
C SER A 494 10.22 1.34 -11.17
N GLY A 495 9.24 2.25 -11.27
CA GLY A 495 9.42 3.67 -10.98
C GLY A 495 9.82 3.94 -9.52
N ALA A 496 9.18 3.28 -8.56
CA ALA A 496 9.54 3.36 -7.15
C ALA A 496 10.94 2.77 -6.88
N ALA A 497 11.25 1.61 -7.48
CA ALA A 497 12.57 1.00 -7.38
C ALA A 497 13.69 1.90 -7.95
N ALA A 498 13.45 2.53 -9.10
CA ALA A 498 14.40 3.48 -9.69
C ALA A 498 14.69 4.67 -8.75
N LYS A 499 13.67 5.16 -8.02
CA LYS A 499 13.84 6.22 -7.02
C LYS A 499 14.65 5.75 -5.81
N VAL A 500 14.42 4.53 -5.33
CA VAL A 500 15.22 3.91 -4.26
C VAL A 500 16.67 3.75 -4.71
N CYS A 501 16.92 3.23 -5.91
CA CYS A 501 18.28 3.08 -6.46
C CYS A 501 18.97 4.45 -6.61
N GLY A 502 18.25 5.49 -7.05
CA GLY A 502 18.75 6.86 -7.13
C GLY A 502 19.08 7.47 -5.76
N LEU A 503 18.40 7.05 -4.69
CA LEU A 503 18.77 7.39 -3.32
C LEU A 503 20.04 6.65 -2.91
N PHE A 504 20.11 5.34 -3.13
CA PHE A 504 21.21 4.47 -2.68
C PHE A 504 22.50 4.62 -3.49
N SER A 505 22.44 5.26 -4.67
CA SER A 505 23.65 5.60 -5.43
C SER A 505 24.52 6.67 -4.77
N ARG A 506 23.98 7.35 -3.74
CA ARG A 506 24.70 8.33 -2.93
C ARG A 506 25.37 7.63 -1.75
N ASP A 507 26.48 8.21 -1.26
CA ASP A 507 27.16 7.70 -0.06
C ASP A 507 26.58 8.27 1.23
N SER A 508 26.02 9.48 1.16
CA SER A 508 25.39 10.18 2.28
C SER A 508 24.17 10.98 1.80
N ILE A 509 23.34 11.39 2.74
CA ILE A 509 22.22 12.31 2.52
C ILE A 509 22.59 13.65 3.13
N LEU A 510 22.38 14.73 2.38
CA LEU A 510 22.56 16.10 2.90
C LEU A 510 21.27 16.53 3.60
N SER A 511 21.37 16.87 4.89
CA SER A 511 20.25 17.42 5.66
C SER A 511 19.92 18.84 5.23
N GLU A 512 18.65 19.26 5.41
CA GLU A 512 18.26 20.66 5.31
C GLU A 512 18.74 21.41 6.58
N PRO A 513 19.53 22.48 6.48
CA PRO A 513 20.07 23.15 7.65
C PRO A 513 19.12 24.15 8.32
N LEU A 514 17.94 24.44 7.70
CA LEU A 514 16.90 25.32 8.25
C LEU A 514 16.08 24.58 9.32
N ILE A 515 16.70 24.22 10.42
CA ILE A 515 16.14 23.40 11.50
C ILE A 515 16.21 24.14 12.84
N ALA A 516 15.51 23.59 13.84
CA ALA A 516 15.58 24.09 15.21
C ALA A 516 16.98 23.83 15.81
N GLU A 517 17.45 24.77 16.62
CA GLU A 517 18.73 24.70 17.35
C GLU A 517 18.48 24.98 18.84
N VAL A 518 19.12 24.20 19.72
CA VAL A 518 19.00 24.35 21.17
C VAL A 518 20.24 25.04 21.74
N ASN A 519 20.04 26.17 22.40
CA ASN A 519 21.06 26.71 23.31
C ASN A 519 21.00 25.94 24.63
N GLN A 520 21.90 24.97 24.79
CA GLN A 520 21.93 24.11 25.96
C GLN A 520 22.11 24.89 27.27
N ALA A 521 22.84 26.02 27.26
CA ALA A 521 23.06 26.83 28.46
C ALA A 521 21.76 27.47 29.01
N ARG A 522 20.82 27.82 28.11
CA ARG A 522 19.51 28.40 28.45
C ARG A 522 18.41 27.35 28.67
N CYS A 523 18.65 26.11 28.26
CA CYS A 523 17.63 25.07 28.33
C CYS A 523 17.35 24.67 29.78
N SER A 524 16.08 24.78 30.18
CA SER A 524 15.61 24.39 31.52
C SER A 524 15.32 22.89 31.70
N GLY A 525 15.37 22.09 30.62
CA GLY A 525 15.11 20.66 30.65
C GLY A 525 13.64 20.27 30.80
N CYS A 526 12.70 21.18 30.60
CA CYS A 526 11.26 20.94 30.75
C CYS A 526 10.66 19.98 29.70
N LEU A 527 11.34 19.79 28.56
CA LEU A 527 10.96 18.90 27.45
C LEU A 527 9.60 19.18 26.78
N THR A 528 8.95 20.33 27.07
CA THR A 528 7.71 20.73 26.36
C THR A 528 7.89 20.74 24.84
N CYS A 529 9.08 21.08 24.37
CA CYS A 529 9.42 21.04 22.93
C CYS A 529 9.37 19.63 22.34
N LYS A 530 9.65 18.58 23.11
CA LYS A 530 9.52 17.18 22.70
C LYS A 530 8.05 16.80 22.57
N GLU A 531 7.21 17.16 23.54
CA GLU A 531 5.78 16.82 23.54
C GLU A 531 5.02 17.45 22.36
N ILE A 532 5.40 18.67 21.97
CA ILE A 532 4.74 19.40 20.88
C ILE A 532 5.28 19.04 19.50
N CYS A 533 6.42 18.36 19.39
CA CYS A 533 7.07 18.08 18.10
C CYS A 533 6.28 17.02 17.30
N PRO A 534 5.63 17.37 16.17
CA PRO A 534 4.87 16.43 15.40
C PRO A 534 5.74 15.41 14.63
N PHE A 535 7.06 15.63 14.62
CA PHE A 535 8.04 14.78 13.91
C PHE A 535 8.90 13.94 14.86
N ASP A 536 8.66 14.00 16.17
CA ASP A 536 9.50 13.38 17.21
C ASP A 536 11.01 13.67 17.04
N ALA A 537 11.30 14.90 16.58
CA ALA A 537 12.68 15.32 16.27
C ALA A 537 13.46 15.82 17.50
N ILE A 538 12.91 15.73 18.71
CA ILE A 538 13.56 16.24 19.93
C ILE A 538 13.71 15.13 20.96
N GLU A 539 14.96 14.94 21.38
CA GLU A 539 15.36 13.94 22.36
C GLU A 539 15.74 14.61 23.68
N ALA A 540 15.60 13.89 24.79
CA ALA A 540 16.17 14.27 26.06
C ALA A 540 17.64 13.82 26.10
N GLN A 541 18.56 14.75 26.40
CA GLN A 541 19.97 14.46 26.57
C GLN A 541 20.41 14.86 27.97
N VAL A 542 21.11 13.98 28.67
CA VAL A 542 21.77 14.32 29.94
C VAL A 542 23.14 14.91 29.62
N ILE A 543 23.41 16.07 30.14
CA ILE A 543 24.73 16.74 30.03
C ILE A 543 25.24 17.04 31.44
N THR A 544 26.57 16.98 31.62
CA THR A 544 27.23 17.38 32.85
C THR A 544 27.63 18.85 32.72
N ASP A 545 27.15 19.69 33.61
CA ASP A 545 27.54 21.07 33.67
C ASP A 545 29.04 21.18 33.98
N ARG A 546 29.77 21.96 33.17
CA ARG A 546 31.23 22.04 33.29
C ARG A 546 31.71 22.77 34.57
N MET A 547 30.86 23.64 35.12
CA MET A 547 31.20 24.44 36.30
C MET A 547 30.73 23.78 37.59
N THR A 548 29.52 23.29 37.64
CA THR A 548 28.94 22.69 38.85
C THR A 548 29.18 21.19 38.95
N ARG A 549 29.54 20.51 37.86
CA ARG A 549 29.62 19.04 37.70
C ARG A 549 28.31 18.30 37.98
N GLU A 550 27.20 19.00 38.03
CA GLU A 550 25.89 18.42 38.17
C GLU A 550 25.34 17.93 36.82
N GLU A 551 24.64 16.81 36.84
CA GLU A 551 23.95 16.31 35.68
C GLU A 551 22.61 17.04 35.52
N ARG A 552 22.31 17.49 34.31
CA ARG A 552 21.03 18.09 34.00
C ARG A 552 20.52 17.61 32.64
N THR A 553 19.21 17.48 32.51
CA THR A 553 18.57 17.13 31.26
C THR A 553 18.41 18.38 30.39
N VAL A 554 18.71 18.27 29.10
CA VAL A 554 18.46 19.30 28.08
C VAL A 554 17.79 18.68 26.87
N ALA A 555 17.14 19.50 26.07
CA ALA A 555 16.64 19.08 24.76
C ALA A 555 17.79 19.00 23.76
N LYS A 556 17.73 18.02 22.87
CA LYS A 556 18.62 17.85 21.70
C LYS A 556 17.76 17.67 20.47
N VAL A 557 18.01 18.46 19.44
CA VAL A 557 17.34 18.30 18.13
C VAL A 557 18.07 17.25 17.31
N ASN A 558 17.31 16.31 16.79
CA ASN A 558 17.78 15.39 15.76
C ASN A 558 17.68 16.11 14.41
N GLU A 559 18.82 16.55 13.88
CA GLU A 559 18.90 17.34 12.64
C GLU A 559 18.37 16.60 11.42
N ALA A 560 18.35 15.26 11.47
CA ALA A 560 17.89 14.41 10.39
C ALA A 560 16.35 14.32 10.29
N VAL A 561 15.66 14.50 11.42
CA VAL A 561 14.20 14.38 11.53
C VAL A 561 13.52 15.74 11.52
N CYS A 562 14.22 16.79 11.99
CA CYS A 562 13.65 18.12 12.13
C CYS A 562 13.25 18.72 10.77
N GLN A 563 11.97 19.11 10.62
CA GLN A 563 11.43 19.74 9.41
C GLN A 563 11.42 21.28 9.47
N GLY A 564 12.01 21.89 10.50
CA GLY A 564 12.10 23.35 10.60
C GLY A 564 10.76 24.07 10.78
N CYS A 565 9.72 23.42 11.32
CA CYS A 565 8.38 24.00 11.44
C CYS A 565 8.25 25.12 12.49
N GLY A 566 9.24 25.25 13.41
CA GLY A 566 9.29 26.32 14.43
C GLY A 566 8.37 26.13 15.64
N GLY A 567 7.50 25.12 15.68
CA GLY A 567 6.54 24.90 16.79
C GLY A 567 7.22 24.80 18.16
N CYS A 568 8.36 24.11 18.24
CA CYS A 568 9.14 24.00 19.47
C CYS A 568 9.79 25.32 19.90
N VAL A 569 10.13 26.22 18.96
CA VAL A 569 10.67 27.56 19.25
C VAL A 569 9.59 28.41 19.91
N ALA A 570 8.38 28.45 19.34
CA ALA A 570 7.24 29.19 19.88
C ALA A 570 6.83 28.71 21.27
N ALA A 571 6.97 27.41 21.58
CA ALA A 571 6.61 26.82 22.87
C ALA A 571 7.70 26.96 23.94
N CYS A 572 8.91 27.40 23.60
CA CYS A 572 10.05 27.42 24.52
C CYS A 572 10.00 28.59 25.49
N ARG A 573 9.54 28.38 26.73
CA ARG A 573 9.43 29.42 27.76
C ARG A 573 10.78 29.99 28.20
N SER A 574 11.88 29.23 28.10
CA SER A 574 13.21 29.69 28.44
C SER A 574 13.93 30.37 27.28
N ALA A 575 13.29 30.53 26.12
CA ALA A 575 13.88 31.04 24.87
C ALA A 575 15.22 30.36 24.53
N ALA A 576 15.32 29.07 24.81
CA ALA A 576 16.50 28.25 24.54
C ALA A 576 16.51 27.65 23.13
N LEU A 577 15.39 27.70 22.41
CA LEU A 577 15.26 27.19 21.04
C LEU A 577 15.20 28.34 20.05
N ASN A 578 15.93 28.19 18.96
CA ASN A 578 15.91 29.09 17.81
C ASN A 578 15.70 28.29 16.54
N LEU A 579 15.23 28.93 15.47
CA LEU A 579 15.17 28.35 14.13
C LEU A 579 16.31 28.94 13.28
N ARG A 580 17.19 28.09 12.78
CA ARG A 580 18.30 28.53 11.90
C ARG A 580 17.72 29.21 10.65
N GLY A 581 18.26 30.38 10.29
CA GLY A 581 17.76 31.20 9.18
C GLY A 581 16.56 32.10 9.50
N TYR A 582 16.03 32.02 10.74
CA TYR A 582 14.89 32.82 11.25
C TYR A 582 15.18 33.30 12.67
N ALA A 583 16.40 33.76 12.93
CA ALA A 583 16.80 34.27 14.24
C ALA A 583 16.11 35.62 14.56
N ASP A 584 15.89 35.87 15.85
CA ASP A 584 15.27 37.12 16.33
C ASP A 584 15.94 38.39 15.75
N GLU A 585 17.26 38.37 15.63
CA GLU A 585 18.03 39.47 15.01
C GLU A 585 17.63 39.76 13.57
N GLN A 586 17.30 38.73 12.79
CA GLN A 586 16.85 38.87 11.40
C GLN A 586 15.42 39.44 11.35
N ILE A 587 14.53 38.95 12.21
CA ILE A 587 13.13 39.42 12.31
C ILE A 587 13.12 40.88 12.74
N LEU A 588 13.87 41.25 13.79
CA LEU A 588 13.96 42.61 14.28
C LEU A 588 14.52 43.56 13.24
N ALA A 589 15.56 43.17 12.50
CA ALA A 589 16.12 43.99 11.43
C ALA A 589 15.10 44.26 10.31
N GLY A 590 14.25 43.25 9.98
CA GLY A 590 13.14 43.44 9.04
C GLY A 590 12.07 44.39 9.55
N MET A 591 11.71 44.30 10.84
CA MET A 591 10.77 45.23 11.49
C MET A 591 11.31 46.66 11.53
N GLU A 592 12.58 46.83 11.89
CA GLU A 592 13.25 48.14 11.89
C GLU A 592 13.27 48.77 10.48
N ALA A 593 13.49 47.96 9.44
CA ALA A 593 13.47 48.43 8.05
C ALA A 593 12.09 48.93 7.62
N LEU A 594 11.02 48.27 8.07
CA LEU A 594 9.65 48.68 7.81
C LEU A 594 9.26 49.97 8.53
N CYS A 595 9.84 50.23 9.72
CA CYS A 595 9.54 51.41 10.52
C CYS A 595 10.43 52.63 10.19
N ARG A 596 11.34 52.50 9.24
CA ARG A 596 12.14 53.64 8.80
C ARG A 596 11.29 54.54 7.89
N PRO A 597 11.27 55.88 8.12
CA PRO A 597 10.54 56.86 7.33
C PRO A 597 11.06 56.96 5.90
#